data_361f2b491a83a31ab2f380ff4e2e0f4d
#
_entry.id   361f2b491a83a31ab2f380ff4e2e0f4d
#
_cell.length_a   1.000
_cell.length_b   1.000
_cell.length_c   1.000
_cell.angle_alpha   90.00
_cell.angle_beta   90.00
_cell.angle_gamma   90.00
#
_symmetry.space_group_name_H-M   'P 1'
#
loop_
_entity.id
_entity.type
_entity.pdbx_description
1 polymer ?
#
loop_
_entity_poly.entity_id
_entity_poly.type
_entity_poly.pdbx_seq_one_letter_code
_entity_poly.pdbx_strand_id
1 'polypeptide(L)'
;VLIGLLRTIAMLVLIPTVVSMFKPEFFSGRIWLILGIIIPIFSILLVVFSSIGFKKKGFAFREHDVLYRYGIIATNTIVIPYNRVQHVALHEGLVSRYFGLAKIEIFTAGGSSSDIEIPGIEKEQAENIKQLLMGKIQKQL
;
A
#
# COMPACT_ATOMS: atom_id res chain seq x y z
N VAL A 1 -1.89 3.04 1.94
CA VAL A 1 -1.58 3.13 3.37
C VAL A 1 -2.27 4.34 3.98
N LEU A 2 -2.04 5.56 3.47
CA LEU A 2 -2.61 6.80 4.03
C LEU A 2 -4.15 6.80 4.05
N ILE A 3 -4.80 6.32 2.99
CA ILE A 3 -6.27 6.21 2.91
C ILE A 3 -6.81 5.21 3.94
N GLY A 4 -6.14 4.07 4.11
CA GLY A 4 -6.51 3.09 5.13
C GLY A 4 -6.40 3.68 6.55
N LEU A 5 -5.37 4.44 6.79
CA LEU A 5 -5.10 5.11 8.07
C LEU A 5 -6.12 6.22 8.35
N LEU A 6 -6.43 7.04 7.36
CA LEU A 6 -7.48 8.07 7.46
C LEU A 6 -8.86 7.44 7.74
N ARG A 7 -9.18 6.35 7.07
CA ARG A 7 -10.44 5.62 7.25
C ARG A 7 -10.55 5.00 8.64
N THR A 8 -9.48 4.41 9.17
CA THR A 8 -9.48 3.83 10.53
C THR A 8 -9.57 4.92 11.60
N ILE A 9 -8.87 6.03 11.45
CA ILE A 9 -8.99 7.19 12.36
C ILE A 9 -10.39 7.76 12.32
N ALA A 10 -10.97 7.97 11.13
CA ALA A 10 -12.32 8.46 10.97
C ALA A 10 -13.35 7.52 11.64
N MET A 11 -13.25 6.21 11.47
CA MET A 11 -14.12 5.25 12.14
C MET A 11 -13.96 5.27 13.67
N LEU A 12 -12.74 5.35 14.17
CA LEU A 12 -12.45 5.40 15.61
C LEU A 12 -13.01 6.66 16.29
N VAL A 13 -13.15 7.76 15.57
CA VAL A 13 -13.75 9.01 16.08
C VAL A 13 -15.24 9.05 15.85
N LEU A 14 -15.73 8.66 14.67
CA LEU A 14 -17.15 8.74 14.30
C LEU A 14 -18.03 7.77 15.12
N ILE A 15 -17.56 6.55 15.34
CA ILE A 15 -18.37 5.55 16.07
C ILE A 15 -18.71 6.01 17.49
N PRO A 16 -17.75 6.41 18.35
CA PRO A 16 -18.08 6.86 19.71
C PRO A 16 -18.86 8.17 19.72
N THR A 17 -18.65 9.10 18.77
CA THR A 17 -19.45 10.33 18.69
C THR A 17 -20.91 10.04 18.33
N VAL A 18 -21.17 9.17 17.38
CA VAL A 18 -22.54 8.76 17.01
C VAL A 18 -23.22 8.01 18.16
N VAL A 19 -22.51 7.09 18.82
CA VAL A 19 -23.06 6.32 19.95
C VAL A 19 -23.37 7.27 21.13
N SER A 20 -22.56 8.29 21.38
CA SER A 20 -22.83 9.27 22.46
C SER A 20 -24.05 10.12 22.20
N MET A 21 -24.43 10.36 20.94
CA MET A 21 -25.66 11.07 20.58
C MET A 21 -26.93 10.27 20.92
N PHE A 22 -26.85 8.93 20.79
CA PHE A 22 -28.02 8.07 21.03
C PHE A 22 -28.12 7.55 22.48
N LYS A 23 -27.02 7.47 23.21
CA LYS A 23 -26.99 7.01 24.62
C LYS A 23 -26.00 7.84 25.46
N PRO A 24 -26.34 9.05 25.82
CA PRO A 24 -25.44 9.94 26.60
C PRO A 24 -25.06 9.37 27.97
N GLU A 25 -25.90 8.54 28.57
CA GLU A 25 -25.65 7.93 29.89
C GLU A 25 -24.52 6.86 29.86
N PHE A 26 -24.24 6.29 28.68
CA PHE A 26 -23.21 5.25 28.54
C PHE A 26 -21.78 5.84 28.51
N PHE A 27 -21.65 7.13 28.16
CA PHE A 27 -20.34 7.79 28.03
C PHE A 27 -20.12 8.78 29.16
N SER A 28 -19.71 8.29 30.33
CA SER A 28 -19.23 9.17 31.43
C SER A 28 -17.97 9.93 30.96
N GLY A 29 -17.70 11.10 31.55
CA GLY A 29 -16.52 11.91 31.19
C GLY A 29 -15.20 11.15 31.26
N ARG A 30 -15.10 10.08 32.08
CA ARG A 30 -13.94 9.21 32.19
C ARG A 30 -13.70 8.42 30.89
N ILE A 31 -14.75 7.95 30.22
CA ILE A 31 -14.65 7.20 28.94
C ILE A 31 -14.12 8.12 27.85
N TRP A 32 -14.55 9.36 27.79
CA TRP A 32 -14.01 10.34 26.83
C TRP A 32 -12.52 10.64 27.04
N LEU A 33 -12.07 10.71 28.30
CA LEU A 33 -10.64 10.86 28.59
C LEU A 33 -9.83 9.62 28.15
N ILE A 34 -10.34 8.41 28.40
CA ILE A 34 -9.69 7.17 27.99
C ILE A 34 -9.60 7.08 26.45
N LEU A 35 -10.69 7.35 25.75
CA LEU A 35 -10.71 7.37 24.29
C LEU A 35 -9.78 8.44 23.72
N GLY A 36 -9.73 9.62 24.34
CA GLY A 36 -8.83 10.72 23.96
C GLY A 36 -7.36 10.38 24.08
N ILE A 37 -6.99 9.40 24.90
CA ILE A 37 -5.62 8.90 25.04
C ILE A 37 -5.36 7.70 24.13
N ILE A 38 -6.28 6.74 24.08
CA ILE A 38 -6.10 5.49 23.32
C ILE A 38 -6.08 5.73 21.81
N ILE A 39 -6.96 6.60 21.30
CA ILE A 39 -7.06 6.87 19.87
C ILE A 39 -5.75 7.43 19.29
N PRO A 40 -5.12 8.49 19.86
CA PRO A 40 -3.86 8.98 19.33
C PRO A 40 -2.71 7.97 19.48
N ILE A 41 -2.63 7.23 20.58
CA ILE A 41 -1.61 6.18 20.75
C ILE A 41 -1.75 5.10 19.67
N PHE A 42 -2.97 4.63 19.44
CA PHE A 42 -3.24 3.63 18.42
C PHE A 42 -2.95 4.16 17.00
N SER A 43 -3.29 5.41 16.72
CA SER A 43 -2.96 6.09 15.47
C SER A 43 -1.46 6.17 15.23
N ILE A 44 -0.68 6.55 16.24
CA ILE A 44 0.78 6.62 16.15
C ILE A 44 1.36 5.23 15.89
N LEU A 45 0.89 4.20 16.60
CA LEU A 45 1.29 2.81 16.36
C LEU A 45 1.03 2.37 14.93
N LEU A 46 -0.15 2.65 14.38
CA LEU A 46 -0.49 2.33 12.99
C LEU A 46 0.44 3.02 11.99
N VAL A 47 0.77 4.30 12.23
CA VAL A 47 1.70 5.06 11.37
C VAL A 47 3.10 4.44 11.42
N VAL A 48 3.59 4.11 12.62
CA VAL A 48 4.90 3.50 12.81
C VAL A 48 4.98 2.14 12.11
N PHE A 49 4.01 1.25 12.36
CA PHE A 49 3.98 -0.07 11.71
C PHE A 49 3.90 0.05 10.18
N SER A 50 3.08 0.96 9.69
CA SER A 50 2.94 1.23 8.26
C SER A 50 4.25 1.73 7.64
N SER A 51 4.96 2.63 8.32
CA SER A 51 6.24 3.17 7.88
C SER A 51 7.35 2.11 7.84
N ILE A 52 7.39 1.23 8.86
CA ILE A 52 8.31 0.09 8.90
C ILE A 52 8.01 -0.87 7.74
N GLY A 53 6.73 -1.16 7.50
CA GLY A 53 6.31 -2.03 6.39
C GLY A 53 6.71 -1.48 5.03
N PHE A 54 6.62 -0.17 4.84
CA PHE A 54 7.01 0.48 3.60
C PHE A 54 8.54 0.43 3.38
N LYS A 55 9.33 0.70 4.42
CA LYS A 55 10.81 0.66 4.35
C LYS A 55 11.36 -0.74 4.06
N LYS A 56 10.62 -1.81 4.39
CA LYS A 56 11.04 -3.19 4.13
C LYS A 56 10.62 -3.72 2.75
N LYS A 57 9.90 -2.92 1.96
CA LYS A 57 9.61 -3.25 0.57
C LYS A 57 10.78 -2.87 -0.30
N GLY A 58 11.21 -3.79 -1.16
CA GLY A 58 12.25 -3.55 -2.13
C GLY A 58 11.94 -4.23 -3.45
N PHE A 59 12.37 -3.62 -4.53
CA PHE A 59 12.27 -4.20 -5.87
C PHE A 59 13.59 -4.07 -6.61
N ALA A 60 13.86 -4.99 -7.49
CA ALA A 60 15.02 -4.96 -8.38
C ALA A 60 14.66 -5.51 -9.75
N PHE A 61 15.08 -4.83 -10.79
CA PHE A 61 14.95 -5.26 -12.18
C PHE A 61 16.32 -5.78 -12.65
N ARG A 62 16.43 -7.11 -12.79
CA ARG A 62 17.64 -7.79 -13.27
C ARG A 62 17.59 -7.94 -14.80
N GLU A 63 18.55 -8.66 -15.34
CA GLU A 63 18.58 -8.89 -16.80
C GLU A 63 17.41 -9.75 -17.28
N HIS A 64 17.03 -10.79 -16.52
CA HIS A 64 16.06 -11.81 -16.92
C HIS A 64 14.81 -11.89 -16.03
N ASP A 65 14.78 -11.20 -14.89
CA ASP A 65 13.71 -11.28 -13.91
C ASP A 65 13.42 -9.96 -13.18
N VAL A 66 12.22 -9.90 -12.61
CA VAL A 66 11.82 -8.90 -11.61
C VAL A 66 11.83 -9.55 -10.25
N LEU A 67 12.52 -8.94 -9.30
CA LEU A 67 12.56 -9.37 -7.92
C LEU A 67 11.79 -8.36 -7.07
N TYR A 68 10.83 -8.86 -6.27
CA TYR A 68 10.08 -8.04 -5.32
C TYR A 68 10.13 -8.68 -3.94
N ARG A 69 10.55 -7.88 -2.97
CA ARG A 69 10.69 -8.29 -1.58
C ARG A 69 9.76 -7.46 -0.70
N TYR A 70 8.99 -8.12 0.16
CA TYR A 70 8.09 -7.46 1.09
C TYR A 70 7.91 -8.28 2.38
N GLY A 71 7.37 -7.63 3.43
CA GLY A 71 7.05 -8.24 4.71
C GLY A 71 7.81 -7.61 5.88
N ILE A 72 7.15 -7.54 7.04
CA ILE A 72 7.67 -6.94 8.27
C ILE A 72 8.27 -8.02 9.16
N ILE A 73 7.49 -9.07 9.45
CA ILE A 73 7.86 -10.18 10.33
C ILE A 73 8.44 -11.32 9.50
N ALA A 74 7.68 -11.81 8.55
CA ALA A 74 8.14 -12.78 7.56
C ALA A 74 8.50 -12.03 6.27
N THR A 75 9.67 -12.31 5.71
CA THR A 75 10.10 -11.70 4.44
C THR A 75 9.73 -12.65 3.31
N ASN A 76 8.90 -12.16 2.40
CA ASN A 76 8.57 -12.84 1.16
C ASN A 76 9.37 -12.24 0.02
N THR A 77 9.94 -13.09 -0.81
CA THR A 77 10.65 -12.69 -2.03
C THR A 77 9.99 -13.37 -3.22
N ILE A 78 9.44 -12.57 -4.12
CA ILE A 78 8.86 -13.04 -5.37
C ILE A 78 9.86 -12.76 -6.49
N VAL A 79 10.12 -13.74 -7.34
CA VAL A 79 10.96 -13.62 -8.53
C VAL A 79 10.11 -14.00 -9.73
N ILE A 80 9.94 -13.07 -10.67
CA ILE A 80 9.16 -13.29 -11.89
C ILE A 80 10.09 -13.12 -13.10
N PRO A 81 10.36 -14.19 -13.87
CA PRO A 81 11.04 -14.09 -15.14
C PRO A 81 10.21 -13.28 -16.15
N TYR A 82 10.87 -12.47 -17.00
CA TYR A 82 10.16 -11.61 -17.96
C TYR A 82 9.33 -12.39 -18.98
N ASN A 83 9.73 -13.61 -19.33
CA ASN A 83 8.96 -14.48 -20.23
C ASN A 83 7.61 -14.93 -19.68
N ARG A 84 7.36 -14.76 -18.37
CA ARG A 84 6.07 -15.02 -17.73
C ARG A 84 5.19 -13.78 -17.62
N VAL A 85 5.76 -12.58 -17.78
CA VAL A 85 5.00 -11.33 -17.67
C VAL A 85 4.17 -11.16 -18.94
N GLN A 86 2.85 -10.99 -18.74
CA GLN A 86 1.90 -10.75 -19.84
C GLN A 86 1.71 -9.27 -20.11
N HIS A 87 1.48 -8.50 -19.06
CA HIS A 87 1.33 -7.05 -19.18
C HIS A 87 1.73 -6.34 -17.89
N VAL A 88 2.03 -5.06 -18.03
CA VAL A 88 2.37 -4.15 -16.94
C VAL A 88 1.38 -3.01 -16.96
N ALA A 89 0.68 -2.79 -15.86
CA ALA A 89 -0.24 -1.67 -15.70
C ALA A 89 0.36 -0.62 -14.75
N LEU A 90 0.02 0.63 -15.01
CA LEU A 90 0.35 1.75 -14.14
C LEU A 90 -0.96 2.32 -13.61
N HIS A 91 -1.08 2.37 -12.29
CA HIS A 91 -2.28 2.84 -11.62
C HIS A 91 -1.99 4.06 -10.76
N GLU A 92 -2.77 5.14 -10.97
CA GLU A 92 -2.70 6.37 -10.19
C GLU A 92 -4.02 6.55 -9.43
N GLY A 93 -4.01 6.33 -8.12
CA GLY A 93 -5.15 6.68 -7.27
C GLY A 93 -5.25 8.19 -7.05
N LEU A 94 -6.41 8.69 -6.63
CA LEU A 94 -6.65 10.13 -6.41
C LEU A 94 -5.59 10.79 -5.51
N VAL A 95 -5.30 10.16 -4.36
CA VAL A 95 -4.29 10.66 -3.42
C VAL A 95 -2.88 10.54 -3.99
N SER A 96 -2.56 9.42 -4.66
CA SER A 96 -1.26 9.21 -5.29
C SER A 96 -0.99 10.24 -6.37
N ARG A 97 -2.00 10.58 -7.17
CA ARG A 97 -1.93 11.61 -8.21
C ARG A 97 -1.58 12.99 -7.63
N TYR A 98 -2.18 13.35 -6.48
CA TYR A 98 -1.89 14.62 -5.81
C TYR A 98 -0.42 14.72 -5.37
N PHE A 99 0.19 13.60 -4.96
CA PHE A 99 1.60 13.53 -4.58
C PHE A 99 2.55 13.15 -5.72
N GLY A 100 2.08 13.06 -6.96
CA GLY A 100 2.90 12.66 -8.10
C GLY A 100 3.39 11.21 -8.04
N LEU A 101 2.67 10.33 -7.34
CA LEU A 101 3.03 8.94 -7.13
C LEU A 101 2.13 8.00 -7.94
N ALA A 102 2.70 6.88 -8.37
CA ALA A 102 2.02 5.81 -9.08
C ALA A 102 2.30 4.43 -8.44
N LYS A 103 1.50 3.46 -8.81
CA LYS A 103 1.68 2.04 -8.50
C LYS A 103 1.89 1.28 -9.80
N ILE A 104 2.91 0.43 -9.85
CA ILE A 104 3.14 -0.50 -10.95
C ILE A 104 2.54 -1.85 -10.56
N GLU A 105 1.78 -2.44 -11.47
CA GLU A 105 1.18 -3.76 -11.35
C GLU A 105 1.73 -4.65 -12.47
N ILE A 106 2.25 -5.82 -12.09
CA ILE A 106 2.80 -6.81 -13.03
C ILE A 106 1.89 -8.03 -13.00
N PHE A 107 1.43 -8.44 -14.17
CA PHE A 107 0.53 -9.58 -14.37
C PHE A 107 1.26 -10.69 -15.11
N THR A 108 1.14 -11.93 -14.62
CA THR A 108 1.74 -13.11 -15.25
C THR A 108 0.68 -14.04 -15.83
N ALA A 109 1.12 -14.96 -16.66
CA ALA A 109 0.26 -15.97 -17.27
C ALA A 109 -0.32 -16.92 -16.22
N GLY A 110 -1.66 -16.98 -16.12
CA GLY A 110 -2.39 -17.89 -15.23
C GLY A 110 -2.87 -17.27 -13.91
N GLY A 111 -2.55 -16.01 -13.62
CA GLY A 111 -3.10 -15.27 -12.48
C GLY A 111 -4.39 -14.52 -12.82
N SER A 112 -5.34 -14.47 -11.89
CA SER A 112 -6.57 -13.65 -11.99
C SER A 112 -6.39 -12.23 -11.45
N SER A 113 -5.25 -11.95 -10.82
CA SER A 113 -4.88 -10.66 -10.23
C SER A 113 -3.41 -10.34 -10.51
N SER A 114 -2.96 -9.13 -10.19
CA SER A 114 -1.54 -8.79 -10.27
C SER A 114 -0.71 -9.65 -9.30
N ASP A 115 0.39 -10.21 -9.79
CA ASP A 115 1.31 -11.00 -8.97
C ASP A 115 2.25 -10.13 -8.16
N ILE A 116 2.58 -8.95 -8.68
CA ILE A 116 3.40 -7.95 -7.99
C ILE A 116 2.73 -6.59 -8.09
N GLU A 117 2.63 -5.93 -6.93
CA GLU A 117 2.23 -4.53 -6.83
C GLU A 117 3.32 -3.71 -6.15
N ILE A 118 3.89 -2.76 -6.85
CA ILE A 118 4.94 -1.87 -6.35
C ILE A 118 4.34 -0.46 -6.18
N PRO A 119 3.90 -0.09 -4.98
CA PRO A 119 3.28 1.20 -4.73
C PRO A 119 4.31 2.28 -4.39
N GLY A 120 3.94 3.54 -4.63
CA GLY A 120 4.69 4.70 -4.13
C GLY A 120 5.94 5.03 -4.93
N ILE A 121 5.93 4.75 -6.22
CA ILE A 121 6.98 5.16 -7.17
C ILE A 121 6.60 6.53 -7.74
N GLU A 122 7.56 7.40 -7.93
CA GLU A 122 7.36 8.67 -8.65
C GLU A 122 6.84 8.39 -10.07
N LYS A 123 5.87 9.17 -10.52
CA LYS A 123 5.15 8.93 -11.78
C LYS A 123 6.09 8.79 -12.99
N GLU A 124 7.05 9.69 -13.11
CA GLU A 124 8.02 9.67 -14.21
C GLU A 124 8.90 8.41 -14.15
N GLN A 125 9.36 8.06 -12.96
CA GLN A 125 10.14 6.84 -12.74
C GLN A 125 9.31 5.58 -13.02
N ALA A 126 8.02 5.57 -12.65
CA ALA A 126 7.12 4.46 -12.91
C ALA A 126 6.90 4.24 -14.41
N GLU A 127 6.75 5.32 -15.20
CA GLU A 127 6.63 5.24 -16.65
C GLU A 127 7.92 4.70 -17.30
N ASN A 128 9.09 5.17 -16.85
CA ASN A 128 10.39 4.68 -17.32
C ASN A 128 10.57 3.18 -17.02
N ILE A 129 10.19 2.73 -15.82
CA ILE A 129 10.22 1.31 -15.43
C ILE A 129 9.29 0.49 -16.32
N LYS A 130 8.06 0.97 -16.57
CA LYS A 130 7.10 0.31 -17.45
C LYS A 130 7.67 0.14 -18.86
N GLN A 131 8.25 1.19 -19.44
CA GLN A 131 8.88 1.11 -20.77
C GLN A 131 10.07 0.13 -20.80
N LEU A 132 10.90 0.15 -19.76
CA LEU A 132 12.01 -0.79 -19.62
C LEU A 132 11.52 -2.24 -19.56
N LEU A 133 10.48 -2.52 -18.78
CA LEU A 133 9.88 -3.84 -18.67
C LEU A 133 9.30 -4.30 -20.00
N MET A 134 8.53 -3.45 -20.69
CA MET A 134 7.96 -3.76 -22.01
C MET A 134 9.04 -4.07 -23.04
N GLY A 135 10.14 -3.30 -23.05
CA GLY A 135 11.28 -3.56 -23.94
C GLY A 135 12.02 -4.86 -23.63
N LYS A 136 12.09 -5.27 -22.36
CA LYS A 136 12.68 -6.56 -21.97
C LYS A 136 11.79 -7.76 -22.32
N ILE A 137 10.47 -7.61 -22.16
CA ILE A 137 9.49 -8.64 -22.54
C ILE A 137 9.57 -8.90 -24.06
N GLN A 138 9.59 -7.84 -24.88
CA GLN A 138 9.70 -7.97 -26.33
C GLN A 138 10.99 -8.65 -26.82
N LYS A 139 12.10 -8.53 -26.10
CA LYS A 139 13.36 -9.16 -26.45
C LYS A 139 13.43 -10.65 -26.11
N GLN A 140 12.48 -11.13 -25.30
CA GLN A 140 12.44 -12.54 -24.86
C GLN A 140 11.34 -13.37 -25.56
N LEU A 141 10.49 -12.71 -26.37
CA LEU A 141 9.54 -13.32 -27.29
C LEU A 141 10.21 -13.60 -28.64
#